data_0702ee6fa00509a9f34ce4da1a014362
#
_entry.id   0702ee6fa00509a9f34ce4da1a014362
#
_cell.length_a   1.000
_cell.length_b   1.000
_cell.length_c   1.000
_cell.angle_alpha   90.00
_cell.angle_beta   90.00
_cell.angle_gamma   90.00
#
_symmetry.space_group_name_H-M   'P 1'
#
loop_
_entity.id
_entity.type
_entity.pdbx_description
1 polymer ?
#
loop_
_entity_poly.entity_id
_entity_poly.type
_entity_poly.pdbx_seq_one_letter_code
_entity_poly.pdbx_strand_id
1 'polypeptide(L)'
;MKQGVETAAWRSLAARAEETRRVTLRGLFDADRERAQKFSLSAVGLYADFSRQRVDRDAIGLLAGLADDVDLRARIEAMWRGDAINVTEGRPVLHTALRIAPSSSTGPGGPAIAREVLAERARMLRFAREVREGTVRGSTGEKIELV
;
A
#
# COMPACT_ATOMS: atom_id res chain seq x y z
N MET A 1 -11.44 17.62 -7.77
CA MET A 1 -11.35 16.24 -7.27
C MET A 1 -12.01 16.20 -5.92
N LYS A 2 -13.05 15.38 -5.74
CA LYS A 2 -13.77 15.31 -4.45
C LYS A 2 -12.84 14.74 -3.36
N GLN A 3 -12.82 15.36 -2.20
CA GLN A 3 -12.21 14.75 -1.01
C GLN A 3 -13.15 13.65 -0.50
N GLY A 4 -12.60 12.54 0.01
CA GLY A 4 -13.40 11.40 0.47
C GLY A 4 -14.52 11.80 1.44
N VAL A 5 -14.23 12.71 2.36
CA VAL A 5 -15.18 13.23 3.39
C VAL A 5 -16.38 14.00 2.82
N GLU A 6 -16.32 14.46 1.57
CA GLU A 6 -17.38 15.21 0.91
C GLU A 6 -18.37 14.30 0.16
N THR A 7 -18.07 13.00 0.06
CA THR A 7 -18.87 12.05 -0.71
C THR A 7 -20.11 11.58 0.04
N ALA A 8 -21.10 11.08 -0.70
CA ALA A 8 -22.27 10.45 -0.12
C ALA A 8 -21.92 9.15 0.59
N ALA A 9 -21.01 8.35 -0.01
CA ALA A 9 -20.54 7.11 0.58
C ALA A 9 -19.85 7.33 1.94
N TRP A 10 -19.06 8.39 2.09
CA TRP A 10 -18.48 8.75 3.40
C TRP A 10 -19.54 9.03 4.46
N ARG A 11 -20.57 9.81 4.11
CA ARG A 11 -21.68 10.12 5.06
C ARG A 11 -22.42 8.85 5.49
N SER A 12 -22.71 7.97 4.54
CA SER A 12 -23.34 6.68 4.84
C SER A 12 -22.45 5.78 5.70
N LEU A 13 -21.15 5.77 5.43
CA LEU A 13 -20.16 5.02 6.23
C LEU A 13 -20.06 5.57 7.66
N ALA A 14 -20.07 6.90 7.83
CA ALA A 14 -20.07 7.53 9.15
C ALA A 14 -21.34 7.20 9.95
N ALA A 15 -22.51 7.22 9.32
CA ALA A 15 -23.76 6.80 9.93
C ALA A 15 -23.70 5.32 10.35
N ARG A 16 -23.18 4.43 9.47
CA ARG A 16 -23.01 3.01 9.79
C ARG A 16 -22.04 2.78 10.96
N ALA A 17 -20.97 3.55 11.04
CA ALA A 17 -20.02 3.49 12.15
C ALA A 17 -20.68 3.83 13.49
N GLU A 18 -21.58 4.82 13.53
CA GLU A 18 -22.34 5.13 14.76
C GLU A 18 -23.31 3.99 15.15
N GLU A 19 -24.02 3.40 14.19
CA GLU A 19 -24.91 2.27 14.43
C GLU A 19 -24.18 1.07 15.03
N THR A 20 -22.98 0.78 14.51
CA THR A 20 -22.15 -0.36 14.92
C THR A 20 -21.26 -0.09 16.13
N ARG A 21 -21.23 1.14 16.64
CA ARG A 21 -20.35 1.59 17.73
C ARG A 21 -20.45 0.73 19.00
N ARG A 22 -21.65 0.23 19.30
CA ARG A 22 -21.95 -0.56 20.50
C ARG A 22 -21.87 -2.08 20.24
N VAL A 23 -21.67 -2.50 19.01
CA VAL A 23 -21.56 -3.92 18.65
C VAL A 23 -20.21 -4.45 19.11
N THR A 24 -20.21 -5.52 19.89
CA THR A 24 -18.97 -6.17 20.33
C THR A 24 -18.47 -7.16 19.28
N LEU A 25 -17.16 -7.44 19.28
CA LEU A 25 -16.62 -8.51 18.42
C LEU A 25 -17.30 -9.85 18.69
N ARG A 26 -17.53 -10.20 19.96
CA ARG A 26 -18.25 -11.42 20.32
C ARG A 26 -19.63 -11.44 19.64
N GLY A 27 -20.39 -10.36 19.74
CA GLY A 27 -21.71 -10.28 19.10
C GLY A 27 -21.64 -10.45 17.57
N LEU A 28 -20.61 -9.96 16.92
CA LEU A 28 -20.39 -10.17 15.47
C LEU A 28 -20.13 -11.65 15.14
N PHE A 29 -19.36 -12.36 15.95
CA PHE A 29 -19.10 -13.78 15.76
C PHE A 29 -20.30 -14.66 16.16
N ASP A 30 -21.04 -14.28 17.18
CA ASP A 30 -22.27 -14.99 17.59
C ASP A 30 -23.36 -14.86 16.51
N ALA A 31 -23.43 -13.71 15.84
CA ALA A 31 -24.37 -13.46 14.74
C ALA A 31 -23.97 -14.17 13.43
N ASP A 32 -22.69 -14.41 13.19
CA ASP A 32 -22.20 -15.09 11.99
C ASP A 32 -21.01 -16.01 12.33
N ARG A 33 -21.26 -17.28 12.48
CA ARG A 33 -20.24 -18.30 12.80
C ARG A 33 -19.23 -18.52 11.69
N GLU A 34 -19.55 -18.17 10.45
CA GLU A 34 -18.64 -18.22 9.29
C GLU A 34 -17.86 -16.91 9.08
N ARG A 35 -17.97 -15.97 10.01
CA ARG A 35 -17.37 -14.65 9.91
C ARG A 35 -15.88 -14.70 9.57
N ALA A 36 -15.11 -15.61 10.18
CA ALA A 36 -13.68 -15.73 9.91
C ALA A 36 -13.40 -16.03 8.42
N GLN A 37 -14.21 -16.87 7.80
CA GLN A 37 -14.07 -17.22 6.38
C GLN A 37 -14.55 -16.08 5.46
N LYS A 38 -15.70 -15.46 5.81
CA LYS A 38 -16.32 -14.40 5.00
C LYS A 38 -15.55 -13.10 4.99
N PHE A 39 -14.78 -12.83 6.05
CA PHE A 39 -14.00 -11.61 6.22
C PHE A 39 -12.49 -11.86 6.11
N SER A 40 -12.09 -12.92 5.43
CA SER A 40 -10.71 -13.18 5.08
C SER A 40 -10.55 -13.37 3.57
N LEU A 41 -9.38 -13.08 3.07
CA LEU A 41 -9.02 -13.28 1.67
C LEU A 41 -7.54 -13.64 1.52
N SER A 42 -7.25 -14.40 0.48
CA SER A 42 -5.88 -14.68 0.06
C SER A 42 -5.65 -14.10 -1.33
N ALA A 43 -4.62 -13.28 -1.47
CA ALA A 43 -4.24 -12.70 -2.75
C ALA A 43 -2.73 -12.47 -2.79
N VAL A 44 -2.10 -12.70 -3.94
CA VAL A 44 -0.67 -12.45 -4.22
C VAL A 44 0.28 -12.96 -3.12
N GLY A 45 -0.01 -14.13 -2.54
CA GLY A 45 0.79 -14.73 -1.46
C GLY A 45 0.56 -14.12 -0.08
N LEU A 46 -0.40 -13.22 0.08
CA LEU A 46 -0.80 -12.64 1.35
C LEU A 46 -2.14 -13.22 1.79
N TYR A 47 -2.28 -13.46 3.08
CA TYR A 47 -3.54 -13.76 3.74
C TYR A 47 -3.94 -12.58 4.63
N ALA A 48 -5.12 -12.02 4.40
CA ALA A 48 -5.66 -10.92 5.19
C ALA A 48 -6.94 -11.35 5.90
N ASP A 49 -7.00 -11.16 7.21
CA ASP A 49 -8.15 -11.48 8.07
C ASP A 49 -8.71 -10.19 8.67
N PHE A 50 -9.89 -9.80 8.24
CA PHE A 50 -10.66 -8.65 8.71
C PHE A 50 -11.77 -9.06 9.69
N SER A 51 -11.89 -10.34 10.05
CA SER A 51 -12.97 -10.83 10.90
C SER A 51 -13.01 -10.17 12.29
N ARG A 52 -11.84 -9.71 12.77
CA ARG A 52 -11.70 -9.03 14.06
C ARG A 52 -11.85 -7.50 13.98
N GLN A 53 -12.15 -6.97 12.79
CA GLN A 53 -12.52 -5.55 12.64
C GLN A 53 -14.02 -5.39 12.92
N ARG A 54 -14.43 -4.21 13.43
CA ARG A 54 -15.85 -3.91 13.65
C ARG A 54 -16.52 -3.48 12.34
N VAL A 55 -16.44 -4.34 11.35
CA VAL A 55 -17.07 -4.16 10.06
C VAL A 55 -18.03 -5.31 9.80
N ASP A 56 -19.09 -5.02 9.09
CA ASP A 56 -20.02 -5.99 8.55
C ASP A 56 -20.03 -5.91 7.02
N ARG A 57 -20.88 -6.68 6.39
CA ARG A 57 -20.98 -6.71 4.92
C ARG A 57 -21.42 -5.36 4.34
N ASP A 58 -22.31 -4.66 5.03
CA ASP A 58 -22.79 -3.35 4.57
C ASP A 58 -21.67 -2.31 4.62
N ALA A 59 -20.88 -2.31 5.70
CA ALA A 59 -19.69 -1.45 5.81
C ALA A 59 -18.66 -1.74 4.71
N ILE A 60 -18.44 -3.00 4.34
CA ILE A 60 -17.54 -3.35 3.21
C ILE A 60 -18.11 -2.80 1.89
N GLY A 61 -19.43 -2.94 1.66
CA GLY A 61 -20.09 -2.35 0.48
C GLY A 61 -19.94 -0.83 0.41
N LEU A 62 -20.12 -0.15 1.54
CA LEU A 62 -19.94 1.31 1.63
C LEU A 62 -18.49 1.75 1.42
N LEU A 63 -17.51 0.96 1.91
CA LEU A 63 -16.09 1.21 1.64
C LEU A 63 -15.74 1.05 0.16
N ALA A 64 -16.30 0.05 -0.51
CA ALA A 64 -16.15 -0.12 -1.96
C ALA A 64 -16.77 1.07 -2.72
N GLY A 65 -17.99 1.50 -2.35
CA GLY A 65 -18.62 2.68 -2.92
C GLY A 65 -17.83 3.97 -2.69
N LEU A 66 -17.18 4.12 -1.52
CA LEU A 66 -16.27 5.24 -1.27
C LEU A 66 -15.06 5.22 -2.20
N ALA A 67 -14.49 4.05 -2.45
CA ALA A 67 -13.37 3.89 -3.39
C ALA A 67 -13.78 4.33 -4.82
N ASP A 68 -15.00 3.99 -5.23
CA ASP A 68 -15.55 4.43 -6.52
C ASP A 68 -15.82 5.94 -6.54
N ASP A 69 -16.42 6.50 -5.49
CA ASP A 69 -16.71 7.94 -5.38
C ASP A 69 -15.45 8.82 -5.48
N VAL A 70 -14.29 8.31 -5.06
CA VAL A 70 -13.00 9.03 -5.14
C VAL A 70 -12.15 8.62 -6.34
N ASP A 71 -12.69 7.86 -7.28
CA ASP A 71 -11.98 7.36 -8.46
C ASP A 71 -10.67 6.63 -8.13
N LEU A 72 -10.68 5.75 -7.11
CA LEU A 72 -9.47 5.07 -6.65
C LEU A 72 -8.75 4.32 -7.79
N ARG A 73 -9.49 3.67 -8.68
CA ARG A 73 -8.92 2.96 -9.83
C ARG A 73 -8.14 3.91 -10.74
N ALA A 74 -8.72 5.03 -11.13
CA ALA A 74 -8.06 6.02 -11.97
C ALA A 74 -6.80 6.60 -11.31
N ARG A 75 -6.82 6.76 -9.98
CA ARG A 75 -5.63 7.20 -9.21
C ARG A 75 -4.52 6.16 -9.21
N ILE A 76 -4.85 4.87 -9.08
CA ILE A 76 -3.89 3.78 -9.19
C ILE A 76 -3.26 3.76 -10.59
N GLU A 77 -4.07 3.89 -11.64
CA GLU A 77 -3.58 3.96 -13.02
C GLU A 77 -2.68 5.17 -13.26
N ALA A 78 -3.06 6.34 -12.74
CA ALA A 78 -2.25 7.56 -12.80
C ALA A 78 -0.89 7.37 -12.11
N MET A 79 -0.87 6.71 -10.94
CA MET A 79 0.37 6.35 -10.25
C MET A 79 1.26 5.43 -11.11
N TRP A 80 0.67 4.43 -11.78
CA TRP A 80 1.40 3.52 -12.66
C TRP A 80 1.97 4.23 -13.90
N ARG A 81 1.25 5.20 -14.46
CA ARG A 81 1.76 6.02 -15.57
C ARG A 81 2.87 6.97 -15.14
N GLY A 82 3.01 7.26 -13.85
CA GLY A 82 3.95 8.26 -13.34
C GLY A 82 3.41 9.69 -13.43
N ASP A 83 2.08 9.86 -13.42
CA ASP A 83 1.46 11.18 -13.39
C ASP A 83 1.80 11.90 -12.07
N ALA A 84 1.79 13.25 -12.06
CA ALA A 84 2.10 14.08 -10.89
C ALA A 84 0.93 14.06 -9.87
N ILE A 85 0.65 12.91 -9.27
CA ILE A 85 -0.47 12.71 -8.33
C ILE A 85 -0.20 13.24 -6.91
N ASN A 86 1.04 13.52 -6.56
CA ASN A 86 1.37 14.23 -5.32
C ASN A 86 1.12 15.72 -5.52
N VAL A 87 -0.09 16.13 -5.18
CA VAL A 87 -0.56 17.51 -5.42
C VAL A 87 0.15 18.56 -4.56
N THR A 88 0.75 18.18 -3.45
CA THR A 88 1.47 19.09 -2.55
C THR A 88 2.86 19.44 -3.07
N GLU A 89 3.49 18.52 -3.76
CA GLU A 89 4.85 18.67 -4.30
C GLU A 89 4.88 18.74 -5.83
N GLY A 90 3.73 18.56 -6.49
CA GLY A 90 3.60 18.62 -7.95
C GLY A 90 4.39 17.54 -8.69
N ARG A 91 4.60 16.36 -8.08
CA ARG A 91 5.45 15.30 -8.66
C ARG A 91 4.81 13.92 -8.63
N PRO A 92 5.33 12.95 -9.44
CA PRO A 92 4.93 11.55 -9.39
C PRO A 92 5.21 10.89 -8.05
N VAL A 93 4.46 9.82 -7.76
CA VAL A 93 4.68 8.92 -6.62
C VAL A 93 5.22 7.60 -7.16
N LEU A 94 6.56 7.45 -7.12
CA LEU A 94 7.28 6.36 -7.81
C LEU A 94 7.81 5.26 -6.87
N HIS A 95 7.39 5.21 -5.61
CA HIS A 95 7.85 4.18 -4.66
C HIS A 95 7.53 2.76 -5.13
N THR A 96 6.49 2.57 -5.96
CA THR A 96 6.16 1.28 -6.60
C THR A 96 7.19 0.84 -7.62
N ALA A 97 7.92 1.77 -8.26
CA ALA A 97 9.00 1.45 -9.19
C ALA A 97 10.18 0.73 -8.49
N LEU A 98 10.37 0.92 -7.18
CA LEU A 98 11.38 0.20 -6.41
C LEU A 98 11.10 -1.30 -6.30
N ARG A 99 9.90 -1.77 -6.65
CA ARG A 99 9.48 -3.18 -6.57
C ARG A 99 9.58 -3.93 -7.89
N ILE A 100 10.02 -3.29 -8.97
CA ILE A 100 10.17 -3.97 -10.27
C ILE A 100 11.22 -5.07 -10.20
N ALA A 101 11.02 -6.13 -10.98
CA ALA A 101 12.00 -7.21 -11.06
C ALA A 101 13.30 -6.72 -11.72
N PRO A 102 14.49 -7.29 -11.36
CA PRO A 102 15.76 -6.89 -11.96
C PRO A 102 15.82 -7.05 -13.47
N SER A 103 15.04 -7.98 -14.03
CA SER A 103 14.95 -8.25 -15.47
C SER A 103 13.92 -7.38 -16.20
N SER A 104 13.20 -6.51 -15.50
CA SER A 104 12.16 -5.69 -16.13
C SER A 104 12.77 -4.56 -16.97
N SER A 105 12.24 -4.41 -18.18
CA SER A 105 12.58 -3.29 -19.08
C SER A 105 11.66 -2.08 -18.89
N THR A 106 10.57 -2.24 -18.14
CA THR A 106 9.59 -1.18 -17.87
C THR A 106 8.96 -1.36 -16.49
N GLY A 107 8.24 -0.36 -16.02
CA GLY A 107 7.52 -0.37 -14.75
C GLY A 107 6.77 0.94 -14.52
N PRO A 108 6.32 1.21 -13.29
CA PRO A 108 5.69 2.49 -12.97
C PRO A 108 6.55 3.68 -13.37
N GLY A 109 5.97 4.63 -14.10
CA GLY A 109 6.68 5.77 -14.67
C GLY A 109 7.43 5.49 -15.97
N GLY A 110 7.33 4.26 -16.50
CA GLY A 110 7.87 3.89 -17.82
C GLY A 110 9.33 3.42 -17.83
N PRO A 111 9.89 3.15 -19.04
CA PRO A 111 11.20 2.49 -19.18
C PRO A 111 12.39 3.32 -18.68
N ALA A 112 12.31 4.65 -18.74
CA ALA A 112 13.39 5.53 -18.28
C ALA A 112 13.54 5.42 -16.75
N ILE A 113 12.44 5.54 -16.02
CA ILE A 113 12.39 5.38 -14.56
C ILE A 113 12.84 3.96 -14.15
N ALA A 114 12.37 2.92 -14.86
CA ALA A 114 12.78 1.56 -14.58
C ALA A 114 14.31 1.39 -14.66
N ARG A 115 14.96 1.93 -15.71
CA ARG A 115 16.44 1.88 -15.87
C ARG A 115 17.14 2.61 -14.73
N GLU A 116 16.70 3.81 -14.39
CA GLU A 116 17.27 4.62 -13.30
C GLU A 116 17.19 3.89 -11.97
N VAL A 117 16.01 3.39 -11.61
CA VAL A 117 15.76 2.64 -10.37
C VAL A 117 16.63 1.38 -10.30
N LEU A 118 16.73 0.61 -11.38
CA LEU A 118 17.55 -0.61 -11.40
C LEU A 118 19.04 -0.31 -11.29
N ALA A 119 19.52 0.74 -11.94
CA ALA A 119 20.91 1.20 -11.82
C ALA A 119 21.24 1.61 -10.39
N GLU A 120 20.36 2.37 -9.76
CA GLU A 120 20.53 2.83 -8.38
C GLU A 120 20.49 1.67 -7.38
N ARG A 121 19.56 0.73 -7.54
CA ARG A 121 19.53 -0.51 -6.74
C ARG A 121 20.82 -1.33 -6.87
N ALA A 122 21.33 -1.46 -8.08
CA ALA A 122 22.61 -2.16 -8.32
C ALA A 122 23.77 -1.46 -7.62
N ARG A 123 23.79 -0.12 -7.62
CA ARG A 123 24.79 0.70 -6.90
C ARG A 123 24.69 0.48 -5.38
N MET A 124 23.50 0.53 -4.83
CA MET A 124 23.25 0.30 -3.39
C MET A 124 23.66 -1.11 -2.96
N LEU A 125 23.32 -2.14 -3.75
CA LEU A 125 23.67 -3.52 -3.45
C LEU A 125 25.19 -3.78 -3.56
N ARG A 126 25.86 -3.10 -4.47
CA ARG A 126 27.32 -3.14 -4.57
C ARG A 126 27.95 -2.52 -3.33
N PHE A 127 27.55 -1.30 -2.98
CA PHE A 127 28.03 -0.63 -1.77
C PHE A 127 27.81 -1.47 -0.50
N ALA A 128 26.62 -2.05 -0.33
CA ALA A 128 26.34 -2.92 0.80
C ALA A 128 27.21 -4.18 0.85
N ARG A 129 27.62 -4.71 -0.29
CA ARG A 129 28.61 -5.80 -0.35
C ARG A 129 30.00 -5.31 0.06
N GLU A 130 30.46 -4.20 -0.49
CA GLU A 130 31.77 -3.61 -0.18
C GLU A 130 31.93 -3.31 1.32
N VAL A 131 30.86 -2.83 1.97
CA VAL A 131 30.83 -2.67 3.44
C VAL A 131 30.98 -4.00 4.15
N ARG A 132 30.20 -5.02 3.78
CA ARG A 132 30.25 -6.35 4.40
C ARG A 132 31.59 -7.06 4.21
N GLU A 133 32.21 -6.90 3.05
CA GLU A 133 33.53 -7.45 2.74
C GLU A 133 34.67 -6.67 3.43
N GLY A 134 34.38 -5.48 3.96
CA GLY A 134 35.35 -4.60 4.63
C GLY A 134 36.24 -3.83 3.66
N THR A 135 35.84 -3.72 2.39
CA THR A 135 36.50 -2.88 1.39
C THR A 135 36.24 -1.40 1.69
N VAL A 136 34.99 -1.06 2.06
CA VAL A 136 34.65 0.23 2.62
C VAL A 136 34.93 0.18 4.14
N ARG A 137 35.70 1.16 4.60
CA ARG A 137 36.14 1.25 6.00
C ARG A 137 35.60 2.52 6.66
N GLY A 138 35.49 2.49 7.98
CA GLY A 138 35.15 3.64 8.79
C GLY A 138 36.25 4.71 8.80
N SER A 139 35.98 5.85 9.40
CA SER A 139 36.93 6.96 9.55
C SER A 139 38.21 6.59 10.31
N THR A 140 38.16 5.54 11.11
CA THR A 140 39.32 4.96 11.83
C THR A 140 40.16 4.02 10.97
N GLY A 141 39.76 3.72 9.73
CA GLY A 141 40.39 2.72 8.87
C GLY A 141 39.97 1.27 9.19
N GLU A 142 39.11 1.05 10.16
CA GLU A 142 38.63 -0.28 10.57
C GLU A 142 37.41 -0.71 9.78
N LYS A 143 37.12 -2.02 9.76
CA LYS A 143 35.88 -2.56 9.21
C LYS A 143 34.68 -1.92 9.92
N ILE A 144 33.65 -1.61 9.14
CA ILE A 144 32.35 -1.22 9.69
C ILE A 144 31.67 -2.49 10.18
N GLU A 145 31.54 -2.64 11.49
CA GLU A 145 30.79 -3.71 12.12
C GLU A 145 29.33 -3.29 12.32
N LEU A 146 28.42 -4.20 12.02
CA LEU A 146 27.00 -4.02 12.35
C LEU A 146 26.82 -4.33 13.83
N VAL A 147 26.32 -3.37 14.57
CA VAL A 147 25.91 -3.54 15.99
C VAL A 147 24.50 -4.12 16.02
#